data_f21348cd952be9acd385c943f2b56c88
#
_entry.id   f21348cd952be9acd385c943f2b56c88
#
_cell.length_a   1.000
_cell.length_b   1.000
_cell.length_c   1.000
_cell.angle_alpha   90.00
_cell.angle_beta   90.00
_cell.angle_gamma   90.00
#
_symmetry.space_group_name_H-M   'P 1'
#
loop_
_entity.id
_entity.type
_entity.pdbx_description
1 polymer ?
#
loop_
_entity_poly.entity_id
_entity_poly.type
_entity_poly.pdbx_seq_one_letter_code
_entity_poly.pdbx_strand_id
1 'polypeptide(L)'
;MKRFRPFRLAVCLLMGAGAILSSCTSDEPTPLPKPNLQGLQGVVIINQGNAYTSLPGSLDYVDFQHDTKQQGVFKQANGGNSLGMSPQNGIAYGSNLYIAVFGDNLVRVIDRTTFRQKATISISQPEAVYAGAGSVYVADNTGYVTRFDTLSWSKQASAAVGPNPAALAGANGLLYVSISDGYNSSGGYANGFRVVRLDPLTLQKRDEIKVGMNPGELCADANGTVYVVCRGDYGATPSRIWWIRRDGAAHDYCDGTHIATHGYDLVVVNSVTNWTTHQTKINSALYHNRMMISAQPARKDYFSAYPGSVTHVGINPASGEIFMCGDTSATGYAQNGYVFRYDWTGRIKEQINTGVHPFGLIFI
;
A
#
# COMPACT_ATOMS: atom_id res chain seq x y z
N MET A 1 -92.62 15.59 2.10
CA MET A 1 -92.87 15.04 3.44
C MET A 1 -91.58 14.35 3.92
N LYS A 2 -91.11 14.74 5.10
CA LYS A 2 -89.91 14.28 5.81
C LYS A 2 -89.92 12.79 6.07
N ARG A 3 -88.79 12.12 5.98
CA ARG A 3 -88.41 11.03 6.88
C ARG A 3 -86.90 10.81 6.98
N PHE A 4 -86.49 10.61 8.21
CA PHE A 4 -85.17 10.52 8.86
C PHE A 4 -84.38 9.31 8.46
N ARG A 5 -83.03 9.51 8.44
CA ARG A 5 -82.02 8.44 8.48
C ARG A 5 -81.90 7.89 9.93
N PRO A 6 -81.48 6.64 10.07
CA PRO A 6 -80.62 6.29 11.19
C PRO A 6 -79.26 5.79 10.75
N PHE A 7 -78.29 6.24 11.46
CA PHE A 7 -76.88 5.88 11.51
C PHE A 7 -76.72 4.42 11.95
N ARG A 8 -75.96 3.62 11.22
CA ARG A 8 -75.48 2.32 11.69
C ARG A 8 -73.95 2.34 11.80
N LEU A 9 -73.49 2.22 13.01
CA LEU A 9 -72.10 2.04 13.46
C LEU A 9 -71.63 0.66 12.98
N ALA A 10 -70.64 0.58 12.11
CA ALA A 10 -69.95 -0.65 11.78
C ALA A 10 -68.62 -0.69 12.54
N VAL A 11 -68.51 -1.63 13.47
CA VAL A 11 -67.29 -1.97 14.18
C VAL A 11 -66.44 -2.81 13.28
N CYS A 12 -65.32 -2.27 12.77
CA CYS A 12 -64.29 -3.06 12.07
C CYS A 12 -63.34 -3.67 13.09
N LEU A 13 -63.39 -5.00 13.20
CA LEU A 13 -62.33 -5.76 13.88
C LEU A 13 -61.06 -5.69 13.03
N LEU A 14 -60.01 -5.04 13.52
CA LEU A 14 -58.66 -5.14 12.96
C LEU A 14 -58.03 -6.42 13.51
N MET A 15 -57.89 -7.44 12.64
CA MET A 15 -56.94 -8.53 12.85
C MET A 15 -55.53 -8.00 12.56
N GLY A 16 -54.73 -7.83 13.61
CA GLY A 16 -53.31 -7.54 13.47
C GLY A 16 -52.54 -8.75 12.95
N ALA A 17 -52.17 -8.73 11.68
CA ALA A 17 -51.11 -9.62 11.16
C ALA A 17 -49.77 -9.06 11.60
N GLY A 18 -49.15 -9.67 12.61
CA GLY A 18 -47.80 -9.37 13.03
C GLY A 18 -46.83 -9.78 11.94
N ALA A 19 -46.37 -8.84 11.11
CA ALA A 19 -45.24 -9.02 10.26
C ALA A 19 -43.97 -9.09 11.14
N ILE A 20 -43.43 -10.28 11.31
CA ILE A 20 -42.10 -10.47 11.87
C ILE A 20 -41.12 -9.96 10.81
N LEU A 21 -40.69 -8.70 10.94
CA LEU A 21 -39.54 -8.18 10.21
C LEU A 21 -38.32 -8.90 10.77
N SER A 22 -37.94 -9.98 10.10
CA SER A 22 -36.59 -10.55 10.26
C SER A 22 -35.60 -9.49 9.77
N SER A 23 -35.05 -8.71 10.70
CA SER A 23 -33.91 -7.85 10.46
C SER A 23 -32.71 -8.77 10.19
N CYS A 24 -32.45 -9.05 8.93
CA CYS A 24 -31.13 -9.49 8.53
C CYS A 24 -30.19 -8.31 8.77
N THR A 25 -29.58 -8.27 9.96
CA THR A 25 -28.38 -7.49 10.15
C THR A 25 -27.33 -8.14 9.28
N SER A 26 -27.08 -7.57 8.11
CA SER A 26 -25.89 -7.88 7.35
C SER A 26 -24.71 -7.47 8.22
N ASP A 27 -23.98 -8.44 8.75
CA ASP A 27 -22.67 -8.26 9.37
C ASP A 27 -21.65 -7.82 8.31
N GLU A 28 -21.93 -6.74 7.57
CA GLU A 28 -20.93 -6.12 6.74
C GLU A 28 -19.95 -5.39 7.66
N PRO A 29 -18.66 -5.76 7.65
CA PRO A 29 -17.67 -5.04 8.44
C PRO A 29 -17.67 -3.58 8.01
N THR A 30 -17.71 -2.68 9.00
CA THR A 30 -17.64 -1.23 8.76
C THR A 30 -16.40 -0.92 7.94
N PRO A 31 -16.51 -0.26 6.77
CA PRO A 31 -15.36 0.09 5.95
C PRO A 31 -14.36 0.89 6.78
N LEU A 32 -13.08 0.53 6.69
CA LEU A 32 -12.02 1.36 7.27
C LEU A 32 -12.14 2.78 6.70
N PRO A 33 -12.08 3.84 7.55
CA PRO A 33 -12.17 5.19 7.06
C PRO A 33 -11.02 5.45 6.07
N LYS A 34 -11.38 5.97 4.90
CA LYS A 34 -10.40 6.42 3.90
C LYS A 34 -9.54 7.51 4.54
N PRO A 35 -8.22 7.58 4.22
CA PRO A 35 -7.37 8.66 4.67
C PRO A 35 -8.02 10.01 4.32
N ASN A 36 -8.00 10.96 5.24
CA ASN A 36 -8.44 12.32 4.93
C ASN A 36 -7.42 12.97 4.00
N LEU A 37 -7.75 13.07 2.73
CA LEU A 37 -6.88 13.59 1.66
C LEU A 37 -6.90 15.12 1.56
N GLN A 38 -7.63 15.81 2.43
CA GLN A 38 -7.63 17.26 2.43
C GLN A 38 -6.30 17.82 2.94
N GLY A 39 -5.65 18.64 2.14
CA GLY A 39 -4.44 19.36 2.51
C GLY A 39 -3.13 18.62 2.29
N LEU A 40 -3.06 17.67 1.35
CA LEU A 40 -1.79 17.10 0.93
C LEU A 40 -0.90 18.19 0.34
N GLN A 41 0.24 18.45 0.97
CA GLN A 41 1.15 19.52 0.60
C GLN A 41 2.42 19.00 -0.09
N GLY A 42 2.71 17.72 0.01
CA GLY A 42 3.94 17.17 -0.53
C GLY A 42 4.03 15.66 -0.56
N VAL A 43 5.24 15.18 -0.85
CA VAL A 43 5.60 13.77 -0.76
C VAL A 43 6.89 13.58 0.03
N VAL A 44 6.84 12.67 0.99
CA VAL A 44 8.03 12.16 1.68
C VAL A 44 8.54 10.95 0.93
N ILE A 45 9.83 10.98 0.57
CA ILE A 45 10.51 9.90 -0.12
C ILE A 45 11.34 9.14 0.91
N ILE A 46 11.12 7.83 1.00
CA ILE A 46 11.91 6.93 1.84
C ILE A 46 13.08 6.42 1.02
N ASN A 47 14.30 6.77 1.43
CA ASN A 47 15.52 6.22 0.86
C ASN A 47 16.01 5.10 1.78
N GLN A 48 16.18 3.89 1.24
CA GLN A 48 16.52 2.71 2.05
C GLN A 48 17.96 2.76 2.58
N GLY A 49 18.84 3.51 1.91
CA GLY A 49 20.26 3.48 2.17
C GLY A 49 20.93 2.21 1.61
N ASN A 50 21.99 1.75 2.23
CA ASN A 50 22.68 0.55 1.81
C ASN A 50 23.24 -0.21 3.02
N ALA A 51 22.60 -1.33 3.35
CA ALA A 51 22.99 -2.16 4.49
C ALA A 51 24.39 -2.79 4.34
N TYR A 52 24.81 -3.10 3.10
CA TYR A 52 26.12 -3.69 2.84
C TYR A 52 27.29 -2.74 3.14
N THR A 53 27.05 -1.43 3.00
CA THR A 53 28.05 -0.39 3.28
C THR A 53 27.79 0.31 4.60
N SER A 54 26.83 -0.17 5.41
CA SER A 54 26.38 0.45 6.66
C SER A 54 25.90 1.90 6.48
N LEU A 55 25.36 2.23 5.31
CA LEU A 55 24.75 3.52 5.04
C LEU A 55 23.29 3.51 5.48
N PRO A 56 22.91 4.29 6.52
CA PRO A 56 21.53 4.34 6.98
C PRO A 56 20.60 4.96 5.94
N GLY A 57 19.32 4.64 6.04
CA GLY A 57 18.28 5.27 5.24
C GLY A 57 18.03 6.72 5.63
N SER A 58 17.29 7.42 4.78
CA SER A 58 16.94 8.83 4.97
C SER A 58 15.52 9.12 4.51
N LEU A 59 14.99 10.30 4.90
CA LEU A 59 13.77 10.85 4.36
C LEU A 59 14.08 12.13 3.60
N ASP A 60 13.58 12.24 2.37
CA ASP A 60 13.57 13.48 1.61
C ASP A 60 12.13 13.99 1.51
N TYR A 61 11.95 15.29 1.34
CA TYR A 61 10.63 15.91 1.26
C TYR A 61 10.55 16.84 0.06
N VAL A 62 9.47 16.71 -0.70
CA VAL A 62 9.08 17.63 -1.77
C VAL A 62 7.80 18.33 -1.37
N ASP A 63 7.85 19.64 -1.22
CA ASP A 63 6.71 20.50 -0.94
C ASP A 63 6.10 20.97 -2.27
N PHE A 64 4.87 20.58 -2.55
CA PHE A 64 4.19 20.94 -3.79
C PHE A 64 3.63 22.38 -3.75
N GLN A 65 3.42 22.93 -2.56
CA GLN A 65 2.89 24.28 -2.41
C GLN A 65 3.96 25.33 -2.66
N HIS A 66 5.18 25.09 -2.19
CA HIS A 66 6.29 26.04 -2.28
C HIS A 66 7.33 25.65 -3.34
N ASP A 67 7.12 24.54 -4.05
CA ASP A 67 8.05 23.98 -5.03
C ASP A 67 9.48 23.82 -4.47
N THR A 68 9.59 23.34 -3.23
CA THR A 68 10.87 23.12 -2.56
C THR A 68 11.17 21.66 -2.36
N LYS A 69 12.47 21.32 -2.37
CA LYS A 69 12.99 19.96 -2.19
C LYS A 69 14.05 19.96 -1.12
N GLN A 70 13.91 19.09 -0.12
CA GLN A 70 14.81 18.98 1.01
C GLN A 70 15.22 17.53 1.19
N GLN A 71 16.53 17.26 1.22
CA GLN A 71 17.08 15.94 1.49
C GLN A 71 17.41 15.78 2.97
N GLY A 72 17.24 14.56 3.50
CA GLY A 72 17.63 14.21 4.85
C GLY A 72 16.83 14.94 5.94
N VAL A 73 15.56 15.27 5.69
CA VAL A 73 14.71 16.08 6.60
C VAL A 73 14.61 15.50 8.01
N PHE A 74 14.60 14.18 8.16
CA PHE A 74 14.62 13.55 9.48
C PHE A 74 15.91 13.87 10.25
N LYS A 75 17.07 13.68 9.61
CA LYS A 75 18.36 13.95 10.22
C LYS A 75 18.51 15.40 10.65
N GLN A 76 18.05 16.32 9.79
CA GLN A 76 18.07 17.76 10.08
C GLN A 76 17.19 18.11 11.29
N ALA A 77 15.98 17.56 11.36
CA ALA A 77 15.02 17.84 12.43
C ALA A 77 15.37 17.19 13.78
N ASN A 78 16.26 16.19 13.79
CA ASN A 78 16.57 15.38 14.98
C ASN A 78 18.03 15.46 15.42
N GLY A 79 18.66 16.64 15.26
CA GLY A 79 20.00 16.90 15.80
C GLY A 79 21.11 16.05 15.18
N GLY A 80 20.97 15.62 13.93
CA GLY A 80 21.95 14.80 13.22
C GLY A 80 21.75 13.29 13.36
N ASN A 81 20.77 12.82 14.15
CA ASN A 81 20.46 11.41 14.30
C ASN A 81 19.96 10.80 12.98
N SER A 82 20.42 9.58 12.67
CA SER A 82 19.97 8.87 11.46
C SER A 82 18.55 8.33 11.61
N LEU A 83 17.88 8.12 10.46
CA LEU A 83 16.57 7.44 10.41
C LEU A 83 16.70 5.98 10.90
N GLY A 84 17.80 5.33 10.60
CA GLY A 84 18.11 3.93 10.91
C GLY A 84 18.40 3.12 9.66
N MET A 85 18.66 1.83 9.85
CA MET A 85 19.08 0.92 8.78
C MET A 85 17.90 0.29 8.08
N SER A 86 17.93 0.30 6.75
CA SER A 86 16.95 -0.39 5.90
C SER A 86 15.49 -0.05 6.21
N PRO A 87 15.05 1.22 6.17
CA PRO A 87 13.64 1.54 6.21
C PRO A 87 12.95 0.93 4.99
N GLN A 88 11.83 0.19 5.21
CA GLN A 88 11.16 -0.59 4.18
C GLN A 88 9.89 0.10 3.65
N ASN A 89 9.08 0.61 4.56
CA ASN A 89 7.76 1.12 4.24
C ASN A 89 7.37 2.22 5.21
N GLY A 90 6.38 3.03 4.82
CA GLY A 90 5.86 4.08 5.69
C GLY A 90 4.46 4.54 5.29
N ILE A 91 3.77 5.14 6.25
CA ILE A 91 2.43 5.70 6.05
C ILE A 91 2.24 6.97 6.87
N ALA A 92 1.47 7.92 6.32
CA ALA A 92 0.95 9.06 7.07
C ALA A 92 -0.42 8.73 7.68
N TYR A 93 -0.59 8.98 8.97
CA TYR A 93 -1.88 8.86 9.63
C TYR A 93 -2.02 9.89 10.76
N GLY A 94 -3.09 10.68 10.72
CA GLY A 94 -3.25 11.82 11.62
C GLY A 94 -2.11 12.83 11.47
N SER A 95 -1.49 13.23 12.56
CA SER A 95 -0.33 14.14 12.58
C SER A 95 1.02 13.41 12.49
N ASN A 96 1.03 12.11 12.22
CA ASN A 96 2.23 11.29 12.28
C ASN A 96 2.58 10.63 10.93
N LEU A 97 3.88 10.42 10.75
CA LEU A 97 4.44 9.43 9.84
C LEU A 97 4.88 8.22 10.67
N TYR A 98 4.58 7.03 10.17
CA TYR A 98 5.03 5.76 10.74
C TYR A 98 5.97 5.11 9.73
N ILE A 99 7.23 4.89 10.10
CA ILE A 99 8.25 4.34 9.20
C ILE A 99 8.76 3.03 9.80
N ALA A 100 8.58 1.93 9.08
CA ALA A 100 9.16 0.64 9.42
C ALA A 100 10.66 0.66 9.13
N VAL A 101 11.47 0.53 10.17
CA VAL A 101 12.95 0.51 10.09
C VAL A 101 13.42 -0.90 10.43
N PHE A 102 13.55 -1.73 9.40
CA PHE A 102 13.81 -3.15 9.49
C PHE A 102 15.10 -3.46 10.27
N GLY A 103 16.20 -2.82 9.90
CA GLY A 103 17.51 -3.11 10.48
C GLY A 103 17.67 -2.70 11.95
N ASP A 104 16.83 -1.76 12.41
CA ASP A 104 16.85 -1.29 13.81
C ASP A 104 15.76 -1.95 14.66
N ASN A 105 14.93 -2.84 14.11
CA ASN A 105 13.85 -3.52 14.81
C ASN A 105 12.84 -2.57 15.48
N LEU A 106 12.41 -1.54 14.76
CA LEU A 106 11.45 -0.56 15.25
C LEU A 106 10.61 0.08 14.14
N VAL A 107 9.48 0.66 14.54
CA VAL A 107 8.76 1.66 13.74
C VAL A 107 9.02 3.03 14.36
N ARG A 108 9.50 4.00 13.57
CA ARG A 108 9.60 5.39 14.01
C ARG A 108 8.26 6.09 13.86
N VAL A 109 7.88 6.82 14.90
CA VAL A 109 6.73 7.73 14.90
C VAL A 109 7.28 9.16 14.82
N ILE A 110 6.96 9.84 13.73
CA ILE A 110 7.55 11.13 13.37
C ILE A 110 6.39 12.12 13.17
N ASP A 111 6.54 13.33 13.67
CA ASP A 111 5.60 14.41 13.34
C ASP A 111 5.68 14.75 11.85
N ARG A 112 4.57 14.66 11.14
CA ARG A 112 4.55 14.79 9.68
C ARG A 112 4.84 16.21 9.16
N THR A 113 4.75 17.23 10.03
CA THR A 113 4.98 18.62 9.67
C THR A 113 6.40 19.08 9.98
N THR A 114 6.92 18.65 11.15
CA THR A 114 8.23 19.09 11.63
C THR A 114 9.33 18.05 11.40
N PHE A 115 8.99 16.84 10.99
CA PHE A 115 9.88 15.68 10.87
C PHE A 115 10.60 15.29 12.16
N ARG A 116 10.16 15.81 13.32
CA ARG A 116 10.70 15.45 14.63
C ARG A 116 10.16 14.10 15.09
N GLN A 117 11.04 13.27 15.59
CA GLN A 117 10.65 12.00 16.21
C GLN A 117 9.81 12.25 17.46
N LYS A 118 8.65 11.60 17.56
CA LYS A 118 7.77 11.60 18.74
C LYS A 118 7.99 10.35 19.59
N ALA A 119 8.15 9.20 18.93
CA ALA A 119 8.29 7.91 19.61
C ALA A 119 8.98 6.86 18.73
N THR A 120 9.21 5.70 19.32
CA THR A 120 9.56 4.47 18.64
C THR A 120 8.65 3.34 19.14
N ILE A 121 8.25 2.45 18.25
CA ILE A 121 7.55 1.20 18.57
C ILE A 121 8.55 0.07 18.35
N SER A 122 8.95 -0.63 19.40
CA SER A 122 9.85 -1.77 19.30
C SER A 122 9.10 -2.96 18.71
N ILE A 123 9.57 -3.48 17.58
CA ILE A 123 9.02 -4.65 16.88
C ILE A 123 10.11 -5.26 16.00
N SER A 124 10.24 -6.59 16.03
CA SER A 124 11.30 -7.29 15.29
C SER A 124 11.07 -7.21 13.79
N GLN A 125 12.10 -6.83 13.04
CA GLN A 125 12.14 -6.86 11.58
C GLN A 125 10.85 -6.38 10.88
N PRO A 126 10.37 -5.14 11.16
CA PRO A 126 9.15 -4.62 10.57
C PRO A 126 9.33 -4.41 9.06
N GLU A 127 8.42 -4.99 8.27
CA GLU A 127 8.48 -4.95 6.81
C GLU A 127 7.48 -3.95 6.24
N ALA A 128 6.24 -3.95 6.72
CA ALA A 128 5.20 -3.08 6.22
C ALA A 128 4.38 -2.47 7.36
N VAL A 129 3.91 -1.25 7.12
CA VAL A 129 2.96 -0.54 8.00
C VAL A 129 1.71 -0.15 7.22
N TYR A 130 0.58 -0.25 7.89
CA TYR A 130 -0.71 0.28 7.45
C TYR A 130 -1.38 0.99 8.61
N ALA A 131 -2.18 2.02 8.37
CA ALA A 131 -2.89 2.71 9.43
C ALA A 131 -4.34 3.01 9.03
N GLY A 132 -5.24 2.87 9.99
CA GLY A 132 -6.66 3.15 9.82
C GLY A 132 -7.44 2.91 11.11
N ALA A 133 -8.59 3.54 11.25
CA ALA A 133 -9.50 3.38 12.40
C ALA A 133 -8.82 3.53 13.78
N GLY A 134 -7.92 4.51 13.93
CA GLY A 134 -7.21 4.76 15.19
C GLY A 134 -6.12 3.74 15.52
N SER A 135 -5.74 2.90 14.57
CA SER A 135 -4.73 1.85 14.76
C SER A 135 -3.63 1.90 13.71
N VAL A 136 -2.44 1.47 14.09
CA VAL A 136 -1.32 1.15 13.19
C VAL A 136 -1.12 -0.35 13.21
N TYR A 137 -1.00 -0.94 12.03
CA TYR A 137 -0.74 -2.35 11.82
C TYR A 137 0.68 -2.49 11.27
N VAL A 138 1.44 -3.38 11.85
CA VAL A 138 2.82 -3.65 11.43
C VAL A 138 2.93 -5.12 11.10
N ALA A 139 3.32 -5.43 9.88
CA ALA A 139 3.74 -6.77 9.48
C ALA A 139 5.24 -6.90 9.72
N ASP A 140 5.66 -7.99 10.33
CA ASP A 140 7.05 -8.28 10.63
C ASP A 140 7.50 -9.62 10.06
N ASN A 141 8.77 -9.73 9.72
CA ASN A 141 9.33 -10.92 9.07
C ASN A 141 9.32 -12.19 9.96
N THR A 142 8.99 -12.05 11.24
CA THR A 142 8.83 -13.21 12.13
C THR A 142 7.49 -13.92 11.93
N GLY A 143 6.62 -13.36 11.07
CA GLY A 143 5.38 -14.00 10.64
C GLY A 143 4.13 -13.48 11.31
N TYR A 144 4.18 -12.28 11.89
CA TYR A 144 3.05 -11.68 12.60
C TYR A 144 2.59 -10.38 11.97
N VAL A 145 1.33 -10.06 12.24
CA VAL A 145 0.78 -8.71 12.15
C VAL A 145 0.42 -8.26 13.56
N THR A 146 0.94 -7.10 13.97
CA THR A 146 0.68 -6.52 15.28
C THR A 146 -0.04 -5.19 15.12
N ARG A 147 -1.10 -4.98 15.91
CA ARG A 147 -1.88 -3.75 15.99
C ARG A 147 -1.47 -2.92 17.18
N PHE A 148 -1.23 -1.63 16.93
CA PHE A 148 -0.91 -0.63 17.95
C PHE A 148 -1.93 0.50 17.93
N ASP A 149 -2.18 1.10 19.10
CA ASP A 149 -2.97 2.32 19.23
C ASP A 149 -2.20 3.54 18.71
N THR A 150 -2.87 4.47 18.01
CA THR A 150 -2.20 5.64 17.41
C THR A 150 -1.91 6.79 18.36
N LEU A 151 -2.45 6.78 19.58
CA LEU A 151 -2.24 7.82 20.60
C LEU A 151 -1.19 7.40 21.61
N SER A 152 -1.33 6.16 22.14
CA SER A 152 -0.41 5.62 23.16
C SER A 152 0.74 4.80 22.60
N TRP A 153 0.63 4.38 21.32
CA TRP A 153 1.55 3.45 20.64
C TRP A 153 1.71 2.10 21.35
N SER A 154 0.76 1.77 22.21
CA SER A 154 0.75 0.49 22.91
C SER A 154 0.22 -0.63 22.02
N LYS A 155 0.81 -1.82 22.17
CA LYS A 155 0.36 -3.05 21.50
C LYS A 155 -1.04 -3.42 21.99
N GLN A 156 -1.96 -3.66 21.06
CA GLN A 156 -3.35 -4.03 21.35
C GLN A 156 -3.68 -5.47 20.98
N ALA A 157 -3.14 -5.96 19.86
CA ALA A 157 -3.35 -7.31 19.40
C ALA A 157 -2.18 -7.77 18.52
N SER A 158 -2.02 -9.08 18.36
CA SER A 158 -1.07 -9.67 17.42
C SER A 158 -1.64 -10.99 16.90
N ALA A 159 -1.43 -11.28 15.62
CA ALA A 159 -1.85 -12.51 14.97
C ALA A 159 -0.73 -13.09 14.12
N ALA A 160 -0.53 -14.41 14.21
CA ALA A 160 0.34 -15.14 13.31
C ALA A 160 -0.33 -15.27 11.94
N VAL A 161 0.37 -14.89 10.87
CA VAL A 161 -0.14 -14.89 9.49
C VAL A 161 0.64 -15.80 8.54
N GLY A 162 1.85 -16.16 8.91
CA GLY A 162 2.75 -16.98 8.11
C GLY A 162 4.08 -16.29 7.81
N PRO A 163 5.03 -16.97 7.18
CA PRO A 163 6.40 -16.50 7.05
C PRO A 163 6.51 -15.29 6.09
N ASN A 164 7.33 -14.33 6.49
CA ASN A 164 7.68 -13.13 5.72
C ASN A 164 6.46 -12.41 5.12
N PRO A 165 5.52 -11.89 5.94
CA PRO A 165 4.46 -11.03 5.43
C PRO A 165 5.09 -9.75 4.86
N ALA A 166 4.80 -9.43 3.58
CA ALA A 166 5.54 -8.44 2.82
C ALA A 166 4.83 -7.10 2.65
N ALA A 167 3.49 -7.08 2.63
CA ALA A 167 2.72 -5.86 2.49
C ALA A 167 1.37 -5.95 3.20
N LEU A 168 0.81 -4.77 3.48
CA LEU A 168 -0.50 -4.57 4.09
C LEU A 168 -1.36 -3.63 3.24
N ALA A 169 -2.63 -3.96 3.06
CA ALA A 169 -3.61 -3.06 2.44
C ALA A 169 -4.97 -3.21 3.12
N GLY A 170 -5.67 -2.08 3.29
CA GLY A 170 -7.05 -2.07 3.79
C GLY A 170 -8.05 -1.97 2.64
N ALA A 171 -8.97 -2.91 2.54
CA ALA A 171 -10.06 -2.89 1.57
C ALA A 171 -11.28 -3.66 2.10
N ASN A 172 -12.48 -3.28 1.67
CA ASN A 172 -13.72 -4.00 1.98
C ASN A 172 -13.95 -4.27 3.47
N GLY A 173 -13.47 -3.39 4.36
CA GLY A 173 -13.55 -3.57 5.81
C GLY A 173 -12.57 -4.60 6.40
N LEU A 174 -11.64 -5.13 5.60
CA LEU A 174 -10.64 -6.12 5.98
C LEU A 174 -9.22 -5.60 5.79
N LEU A 175 -8.29 -6.18 6.54
CA LEU A 175 -6.86 -5.99 6.35
C LEU A 175 -6.31 -7.18 5.54
N TYR A 176 -5.71 -6.90 4.40
CA TYR A 176 -5.08 -7.86 3.51
C TYR A 176 -3.58 -7.89 3.79
N VAL A 177 -3.02 -9.09 3.86
CA VAL A 177 -1.62 -9.34 4.17
C VAL A 177 -1.04 -10.30 3.14
N SER A 178 -0.07 -9.88 2.35
CA SER A 178 0.63 -10.78 1.43
C SER A 178 1.67 -11.61 2.19
N ILE A 179 1.72 -12.92 1.96
CA ILE A 179 2.66 -13.85 2.60
C ILE A 179 3.66 -14.31 1.54
N SER A 180 4.85 -13.74 1.57
CA SER A 180 5.85 -13.95 0.52
C SER A 180 6.66 -15.24 0.71
N ASP A 181 6.90 -15.68 1.95
CA ASP A 181 7.89 -16.72 2.27
C ASP A 181 9.27 -16.42 1.64
N GLY A 182 9.60 -15.12 1.53
CA GLY A 182 10.65 -14.57 0.66
C GLY A 182 12.05 -15.08 0.95
N TYR A 183 12.34 -15.53 2.18
CA TYR A 183 13.62 -16.12 2.55
C TYR A 183 13.71 -17.62 2.28
N ASN A 184 12.63 -18.25 1.80
CA ASN A 184 12.58 -19.69 1.50
C ASN A 184 12.73 -19.97 0.00
N SER A 185 13.67 -19.32 -0.67
CA SER A 185 13.91 -19.51 -2.11
C SER A 185 14.35 -20.95 -2.43
N SER A 186 15.19 -21.55 -1.59
CA SER A 186 15.63 -22.94 -1.73
C SER A 186 14.48 -23.96 -1.58
N GLY A 187 13.44 -23.63 -0.81
CA GLY A 187 12.23 -24.42 -0.65
C GLY A 187 11.12 -24.04 -1.66
N GLY A 188 11.42 -23.26 -2.70
CA GLY A 188 10.47 -22.86 -3.73
C GLY A 188 9.34 -21.96 -3.22
N TYR A 189 9.59 -21.18 -2.16
CA TYR A 189 8.59 -20.32 -1.52
C TYR A 189 7.31 -21.08 -1.11
N ALA A 190 7.47 -22.28 -0.54
CA ALA A 190 6.38 -23.25 -0.33
C ALA A 190 5.15 -22.69 0.40
N ASN A 191 5.32 -21.67 1.25
CA ASN A 191 4.25 -20.95 1.95
C ASN A 191 3.87 -19.61 1.32
N GLY A 192 4.57 -19.18 0.27
CA GLY A 192 4.47 -17.85 -0.38
C GLY A 192 3.53 -17.86 -1.58
N PHE A 193 2.28 -18.31 -1.42
CA PHE A 193 1.26 -18.36 -2.48
C PHE A 193 -0.08 -17.83 -2.01
N ARG A 194 -0.11 -16.92 -1.01
CA ARG A 194 -1.37 -16.49 -0.42
C ARG A 194 -1.39 -15.06 0.05
N VAL A 195 -2.59 -14.52 0.10
CA VAL A 195 -2.96 -13.31 0.81
C VAL A 195 -3.91 -13.70 1.94
N VAL A 196 -3.57 -13.33 3.16
CA VAL A 196 -4.41 -13.55 4.36
C VAL A 196 -5.30 -12.34 4.54
N ARG A 197 -6.60 -12.56 4.84
CA ARG A 197 -7.52 -11.50 5.24
C ARG A 197 -7.79 -11.57 6.74
N LEU A 198 -7.63 -10.43 7.41
CA LEU A 198 -7.85 -10.27 8.84
C LEU A 198 -8.99 -9.29 9.11
N ASP A 199 -9.73 -9.53 10.18
CA ASP A 199 -10.57 -8.51 10.79
C ASP A 199 -9.65 -7.44 11.40
N PRO A 200 -9.80 -6.15 11.05
CA PRO A 200 -8.87 -5.12 11.49
C PRO A 200 -8.96 -4.81 12.99
N LEU A 201 -10.09 -5.07 13.64
CA LEU A 201 -10.26 -4.78 15.06
C LEU A 201 -9.70 -5.88 15.96
N THR A 202 -9.93 -7.14 15.58
CA THR A 202 -9.56 -8.30 16.39
C THR A 202 -8.30 -9.00 15.93
N LEU A 203 -7.85 -8.76 14.69
CA LEU A 203 -6.84 -9.50 13.94
C LEU A 203 -7.17 -10.99 13.75
N GLN A 204 -8.43 -11.39 13.96
CA GLN A 204 -8.85 -12.74 13.63
C GLN A 204 -8.75 -12.98 12.13
N LYS A 205 -8.15 -14.10 11.76
CA LYS A 205 -8.07 -14.54 10.36
C LYS A 205 -9.48 -14.89 9.86
N ARG A 206 -9.88 -14.26 8.78
CA ARG A 206 -11.13 -14.55 8.07
C ARG A 206 -10.94 -15.72 7.14
N ASP A 207 -9.94 -15.62 6.27
CA ASP A 207 -9.58 -16.66 5.31
C ASP A 207 -8.18 -16.42 4.71
N GLU A 208 -7.83 -17.28 3.77
CA GLU A 208 -6.63 -17.18 2.93
C GLU A 208 -7.02 -17.32 1.46
N ILE A 209 -6.46 -16.46 0.63
CA ILE A 209 -6.71 -16.42 -0.81
C ILE A 209 -5.44 -16.88 -1.52
N LYS A 210 -5.55 -17.95 -2.34
CA LYS A 210 -4.42 -18.41 -3.14
C LYS A 210 -4.16 -17.43 -4.29
N VAL A 211 -2.90 -17.03 -4.45
CA VAL A 211 -2.39 -16.17 -5.53
C VAL A 211 -1.11 -16.76 -6.13
N GLY A 212 -0.43 -16.02 -6.97
CA GLY A 212 0.86 -16.44 -7.53
C GLY A 212 1.99 -16.51 -6.48
N MET A 213 3.15 -16.98 -6.91
CA MET A 213 4.33 -17.19 -6.07
C MET A 213 4.92 -15.88 -5.55
N ASN A 214 5.36 -15.88 -4.27
CA ASN A 214 6.08 -14.80 -3.62
C ASN A 214 5.34 -13.45 -3.69
N PRO A 215 4.08 -13.37 -3.15
CA PRO A 215 3.30 -12.14 -3.18
C PRO A 215 3.94 -11.04 -2.32
N GLY A 216 4.06 -9.87 -2.88
CA GLY A 216 4.66 -8.67 -2.30
C GLY A 216 3.70 -7.50 -2.21
N GLU A 217 3.94 -6.43 -2.97
CA GLU A 217 3.14 -5.21 -2.94
C GLU A 217 1.64 -5.46 -3.07
N LEU A 218 0.87 -4.69 -2.31
CA LEU A 218 -0.59 -4.69 -2.32
C LEU A 218 -1.11 -3.25 -2.50
N CYS A 219 -2.11 -3.08 -3.35
CA CYS A 219 -2.91 -1.85 -3.39
C CYS A 219 -4.37 -2.20 -3.68
N ALA A 220 -5.28 -1.24 -3.42
CA ALA A 220 -6.70 -1.44 -3.67
C ALA A 220 -7.27 -0.27 -4.47
N ASP A 221 -8.17 -0.54 -5.42
CA ASP A 221 -8.92 0.46 -6.16
C ASP A 221 -10.19 0.91 -5.40
N ALA A 222 -10.90 1.90 -5.96
CA ALA A 222 -12.12 2.44 -5.36
C ALA A 222 -13.30 1.44 -5.37
N ASN A 223 -13.24 0.37 -6.14
CA ASN A 223 -14.21 -0.73 -6.12
C ASN A 223 -13.92 -1.75 -5.00
N GLY A 224 -12.77 -1.62 -4.33
CA GLY A 224 -12.28 -2.58 -3.35
C GLY A 224 -11.65 -3.82 -3.99
N THR A 225 -11.31 -3.78 -5.28
CA THR A 225 -10.45 -4.79 -5.89
C THR A 225 -9.05 -4.62 -5.34
N VAL A 226 -8.45 -5.69 -4.81
CA VAL A 226 -7.07 -5.68 -4.31
C VAL A 226 -6.17 -6.28 -5.37
N TYR A 227 -5.12 -5.54 -5.72
CA TYR A 227 -4.07 -6.00 -6.61
C TYR A 227 -2.86 -6.43 -5.80
N VAL A 228 -2.18 -7.48 -6.27
CA VAL A 228 -0.98 -8.03 -5.62
C VAL A 228 0.08 -8.34 -6.66
N VAL A 229 1.30 -7.91 -6.39
CA VAL A 229 2.48 -8.29 -7.14
C VAL A 229 2.96 -9.65 -6.64
N CYS A 230 2.91 -10.67 -7.47
CA CYS A 230 3.48 -11.98 -7.21
C CYS A 230 4.84 -12.05 -7.92
N ARG A 231 5.94 -11.90 -7.16
CA ARG A 231 7.31 -11.67 -7.69
C ARG A 231 7.91 -12.86 -8.44
N GLY A 232 7.28 -14.05 -8.31
CA GLY A 232 7.84 -15.28 -8.85
C GLY A 232 9.09 -15.73 -8.10
N ASP A 233 10.00 -16.40 -8.81
CA ASP A 233 11.25 -16.93 -8.25
C ASP A 233 12.50 -16.13 -8.69
N TYR A 234 12.28 -14.95 -9.27
CA TYR A 234 13.31 -14.09 -9.88
C TYR A 234 14.11 -14.78 -11.00
N GLY A 235 13.56 -15.85 -11.56
CA GLY A 235 14.17 -16.68 -12.60
C GLY A 235 13.16 -17.18 -13.64
N ALA A 236 12.82 -18.46 -13.58
CA ALA A 236 11.95 -19.12 -14.55
C ALA A 236 10.48 -18.70 -14.42
N THR A 237 10.03 -18.41 -13.20
CA THR A 237 8.67 -17.92 -12.92
C THR A 237 8.66 -16.41 -12.90
N PRO A 238 8.09 -15.73 -13.91
CA PRO A 238 8.09 -14.27 -13.99
C PRO A 238 7.20 -13.63 -12.92
N SER A 239 7.44 -12.35 -12.66
CA SER A 239 6.57 -11.54 -11.82
C SER A 239 5.25 -11.27 -12.52
N ARG A 240 4.15 -11.48 -11.79
CA ARG A 240 2.78 -11.33 -12.27
C ARG A 240 1.96 -10.46 -11.34
N ILE A 241 1.06 -9.68 -11.90
CA ILE A 241 0.01 -9.00 -11.13
C ILE A 241 -1.20 -9.93 -11.05
N TRP A 242 -1.68 -10.15 -9.84
CA TRP A 242 -2.95 -10.81 -9.56
C TRP A 242 -3.93 -9.78 -9.03
N TRP A 243 -5.22 -10.02 -9.22
CA TRP A 243 -6.27 -9.21 -8.62
C TRP A 243 -7.26 -10.10 -7.86
N ILE A 244 -7.74 -9.57 -6.74
CA ILE A 244 -8.61 -10.24 -5.80
C ILE A 244 -9.91 -9.45 -5.73
N ARG A 245 -11.02 -10.10 -5.98
CA ARG A 245 -12.36 -9.52 -5.85
C ARG A 245 -12.75 -9.44 -4.37
N ARG A 246 -13.80 -8.66 -4.10
CA ARG A 246 -14.40 -8.56 -2.75
C ARG A 246 -14.83 -9.92 -2.20
N ASP A 247 -15.36 -10.82 -3.03
CA ASP A 247 -15.77 -12.18 -2.67
C ASP A 247 -14.58 -13.14 -2.40
N GLY A 248 -13.36 -12.71 -2.65
CA GLY A 248 -12.13 -13.50 -2.46
C GLY A 248 -11.69 -14.28 -3.71
N ALA A 249 -12.43 -14.21 -4.81
CA ALA A 249 -11.95 -14.81 -6.06
C ALA A 249 -10.71 -14.09 -6.55
N ALA A 250 -9.64 -14.83 -6.84
CA ALA A 250 -8.37 -14.30 -7.31
C ALA A 250 -8.06 -14.77 -8.73
N HIS A 251 -7.46 -13.88 -9.53
CA HIS A 251 -7.15 -14.14 -10.93
C HIS A 251 -5.77 -13.60 -11.29
N ASP A 252 -5.03 -14.35 -12.07
CA ASP A 252 -3.83 -13.89 -12.77
C ASP A 252 -4.22 -12.85 -13.82
N TYR A 253 -3.47 -11.77 -13.92
CA TYR A 253 -3.90 -10.61 -14.72
C TYR A 253 -2.91 -10.23 -15.82
N CYS A 254 -1.71 -9.79 -15.46
CA CYS A 254 -0.71 -9.32 -16.41
C CYS A 254 0.70 -9.40 -15.83
N ASP A 255 1.72 -9.21 -16.68
CA ASP A 255 3.09 -9.05 -16.22
C ASP A 255 3.25 -7.73 -15.47
N GLY A 256 4.02 -7.70 -14.40
CA GLY A 256 4.31 -6.49 -13.65
C GLY A 256 5.12 -6.73 -12.39
N THR A 257 5.91 -5.74 -12.01
CA THR A 257 6.77 -5.76 -10.82
C THR A 257 6.38 -4.71 -9.78
N HIS A 258 5.65 -3.67 -10.20
CA HIS A 258 5.15 -2.59 -9.33
C HIS A 258 3.75 -2.16 -9.75
N ILE A 259 2.96 -1.72 -8.77
CA ILE A 259 1.58 -1.31 -8.94
C ILE A 259 1.25 -0.06 -8.11
N ALA A 260 0.37 0.78 -8.63
CA ALA A 260 -0.26 1.85 -7.87
C ALA A 260 -1.68 2.09 -8.37
N THR A 261 -2.59 2.49 -7.48
CA THR A 261 -4.00 2.75 -7.82
C THR A 261 -4.40 4.18 -7.52
N HIS A 262 -5.29 4.73 -8.33
CA HIS A 262 -5.95 6.01 -8.10
C HIS A 262 -7.39 5.94 -8.60
N GLY A 263 -8.37 6.07 -7.70
CA GLY A 263 -9.76 5.84 -8.06
C GLY A 263 -9.99 4.43 -8.60
N TYR A 264 -10.39 4.32 -9.84
CA TYR A 264 -10.62 3.04 -10.56
C TYR A 264 -9.44 2.66 -11.46
N ASP A 265 -8.39 3.44 -11.44
CA ASP A 265 -7.23 3.26 -12.32
C ASP A 265 -6.14 2.48 -11.62
N LEU A 266 -5.44 1.66 -12.40
CA LEU A 266 -4.28 0.89 -11.99
C LEU A 266 -3.12 1.20 -12.95
N VAL A 267 -2.03 1.71 -12.40
CA VAL A 267 -0.73 1.78 -13.08
C VAL A 267 0.03 0.50 -12.78
N VAL A 268 0.52 -0.15 -13.81
CA VAL A 268 1.41 -1.32 -13.72
C VAL A 268 2.72 -0.95 -14.38
N VAL A 269 3.81 -1.21 -13.68
CA VAL A 269 5.18 -1.11 -14.22
C VAL A 269 5.82 -2.48 -14.14
N ASN A 270 6.43 -2.90 -15.23
CA ASN A 270 7.20 -4.13 -15.30
C ASN A 270 8.67 -3.77 -15.55
N SER A 271 9.48 -3.78 -14.50
CA SER A 271 10.91 -3.47 -14.50
C SER A 271 11.69 -4.75 -14.25
N VAL A 272 12.20 -5.37 -15.30
CA VAL A 272 12.87 -6.68 -15.24
C VAL A 272 14.35 -6.53 -15.58
N THR A 273 15.19 -6.91 -14.63
CA THR A 273 16.65 -6.89 -14.78
C THR A 273 17.18 -8.27 -15.21
N ASN A 274 17.95 -8.29 -16.26
CA ASN A 274 18.79 -9.44 -16.59
C ASN A 274 20.08 -9.33 -15.77
N TRP A 275 20.23 -10.16 -14.77
CA TRP A 275 21.36 -10.13 -13.84
C TRP A 275 22.70 -10.56 -14.46
N THR A 276 22.69 -11.24 -15.62
CA THR A 276 23.91 -11.58 -16.37
C THR A 276 24.46 -10.38 -17.13
N THR A 277 23.57 -9.58 -17.74
CA THR A 277 23.97 -8.42 -18.56
C THR A 277 23.85 -7.09 -17.81
N HIS A 278 23.24 -7.10 -16.61
CA HIS A 278 22.88 -5.92 -15.81
C HIS A 278 22.00 -4.91 -16.56
N GLN A 279 21.28 -5.36 -17.58
CA GLN A 279 20.35 -4.52 -18.32
C GLN A 279 18.93 -4.67 -17.77
N THR A 280 18.27 -3.55 -17.54
CA THR A 280 16.86 -3.50 -17.14
C THR A 280 15.99 -3.16 -18.34
N LYS A 281 14.94 -3.94 -18.55
CA LYS A 281 13.85 -3.62 -19.48
C LYS A 281 12.66 -3.14 -18.68
N ILE A 282 12.12 -1.99 -19.03
CA ILE A 282 10.97 -1.41 -18.36
C ILE A 282 9.87 -1.18 -19.38
N ASN A 283 8.67 -1.61 -19.05
CA ASN A 283 7.44 -1.25 -19.76
C ASN A 283 6.33 -0.96 -18.74
N SER A 284 5.24 -0.37 -19.19
CA SER A 284 4.15 0.02 -18.32
C SER A 284 2.81 0.02 -19.02
N ALA A 285 1.75 -0.08 -18.23
CA ALA A 285 0.38 0.01 -18.70
C ALA A 285 -0.49 0.78 -17.69
N LEU A 286 -1.51 1.45 -18.22
CA LEU A 286 -2.60 2.03 -17.44
C LEU A 286 -3.88 1.26 -17.74
N TYR A 287 -4.57 0.86 -16.69
CA TYR A 287 -5.86 0.16 -16.76
C TYR A 287 -6.92 1.00 -16.05
N HIS A 288 -8.09 1.12 -16.66
CA HIS A 288 -9.29 1.70 -16.04
C HIS A 288 -10.35 0.61 -15.88
N ASN A 289 -10.87 0.43 -14.66
CA ASN A 289 -11.81 -0.67 -14.38
C ASN A 289 -11.32 -2.03 -14.93
N ARG A 290 -10.04 -2.31 -14.85
CA ARG A 290 -9.37 -3.51 -15.37
C ARG A 290 -9.30 -3.61 -16.89
N MET A 291 -9.73 -2.60 -17.61
CA MET A 291 -9.55 -2.51 -19.07
C MET A 291 -8.33 -1.67 -19.38
N MET A 292 -7.40 -2.20 -20.19
CA MET A 292 -6.21 -1.47 -20.61
C MET A 292 -6.60 -0.26 -21.46
N ILE A 293 -6.30 0.96 -20.97
CA ILE A 293 -6.53 2.20 -21.72
C ILE A 293 -5.36 2.50 -22.67
N SER A 294 -4.15 2.14 -22.27
CA SER A 294 -2.93 2.44 -23.01
C SER A 294 -2.71 1.54 -24.24
N ALA A 295 -3.64 0.66 -24.56
CA ALA A 295 -3.60 -0.21 -25.73
C ALA A 295 -3.89 0.53 -27.07
N GLN A 296 -3.37 1.74 -27.23
CA GLN A 296 -3.17 2.30 -28.57
C GLN A 296 -2.03 1.52 -29.20
N PRO A 297 -2.20 0.96 -30.42
CA PRO A 297 -1.20 0.12 -31.06
C PRO A 297 0.17 0.79 -31.30
N ALA A 298 0.30 2.08 -31.04
CA ALA A 298 1.52 2.88 -31.26
C ALA A 298 2.31 3.17 -29.98
N ARG A 299 1.84 2.84 -28.76
CA ARG A 299 2.57 3.08 -27.50
C ARG A 299 2.81 1.75 -26.78
N LYS A 300 4.00 1.20 -26.94
CA LYS A 300 4.48 0.07 -26.12
C LYS A 300 4.67 0.46 -24.64
N ASP A 301 4.86 1.76 -24.36
CA ASP A 301 5.15 2.31 -23.05
C ASP A 301 4.23 3.49 -22.76
N TYR A 302 3.64 3.47 -21.57
CA TYR A 302 2.76 4.57 -21.10
C TYR A 302 3.58 5.83 -20.75
N PHE A 303 4.74 5.65 -20.14
CA PHE A 303 5.58 6.77 -19.71
C PHE A 303 6.62 7.16 -20.76
N SER A 304 6.94 8.45 -20.80
CA SER A 304 7.91 9.03 -21.77
C SER A 304 9.36 8.73 -21.45
N ALA A 305 9.68 8.38 -20.21
CA ALA A 305 11.02 8.00 -19.75
C ALA A 305 10.88 7.18 -18.46
N TYR A 306 11.94 6.47 -18.09
CA TYR A 306 12.04 5.66 -16.87
C TYR A 306 13.36 5.90 -16.15
N PRO A 307 13.43 5.69 -14.81
CA PRO A 307 14.71 5.51 -14.13
C PRO A 307 15.47 4.29 -14.68
N GLY A 308 16.72 4.13 -14.28
CA GLY A 308 17.56 2.99 -14.72
C GLY A 308 17.04 1.64 -14.27
N SER A 309 16.48 1.57 -13.05
CA SER A 309 15.63 0.48 -12.58
C SER A 309 14.55 1.05 -11.63
N VAL A 310 13.33 0.52 -11.71
CA VAL A 310 12.23 0.98 -10.85
C VAL A 310 12.25 0.22 -9.53
N THR A 311 12.10 0.95 -8.44
CA THR A 311 12.08 0.42 -7.09
C THR A 311 10.73 0.57 -6.40
N HIS A 312 9.94 1.59 -6.79
CA HIS A 312 8.59 1.80 -6.28
C HIS A 312 7.80 2.75 -7.19
N VAL A 313 6.47 2.60 -7.20
CA VAL A 313 5.53 3.48 -7.90
C VAL A 313 4.45 3.95 -6.94
N GLY A 314 4.14 5.22 -6.95
CA GLY A 314 3.05 5.81 -6.18
C GLY A 314 2.27 6.84 -6.99
N ILE A 315 1.03 7.09 -6.61
CA ILE A 315 0.18 8.11 -7.24
C ILE A 315 -0.26 9.09 -6.16
N ASN A 316 -0.08 10.38 -6.43
CA ASN A 316 -0.60 11.43 -5.55
C ASN A 316 -2.13 11.34 -5.53
N PRO A 317 -2.73 11.02 -4.37
CA PRO A 317 -4.17 10.78 -4.30
C PRO A 317 -5.02 12.04 -4.54
N ALA A 318 -4.42 13.24 -4.44
CA ALA A 318 -5.11 14.50 -4.68
C ALA A 318 -5.04 14.95 -6.15
N SER A 319 -3.86 14.81 -6.80
CA SER A 319 -3.64 15.32 -8.16
C SER A 319 -3.68 14.25 -9.25
N GLY A 320 -3.57 12.96 -8.89
CA GLY A 320 -3.42 11.87 -9.84
C GLY A 320 -2.01 11.79 -10.46
N GLU A 321 -1.09 12.67 -10.10
CA GLU A 321 0.27 12.63 -10.62
C GLU A 321 0.99 11.36 -10.15
N ILE A 322 1.77 10.78 -11.07
CA ILE A 322 2.44 9.50 -10.84
C ILE A 322 3.90 9.78 -10.48
N PHE A 323 4.40 9.09 -9.46
CA PHE A 323 5.76 9.17 -8.99
C PHE A 323 6.41 7.79 -9.11
N MET A 324 7.58 7.74 -9.71
CA MET A 324 8.32 6.50 -9.92
C MET A 324 9.72 6.65 -9.32
N CYS A 325 9.97 5.92 -8.25
CA CYS A 325 11.28 5.82 -7.63
C CYS A 325 12.17 4.89 -8.45
N GLY A 326 13.47 5.17 -8.47
CA GLY A 326 14.38 4.25 -9.09
C GLY A 326 15.86 4.59 -8.88
N ASP A 327 16.67 3.57 -9.12
CA ASP A 327 18.12 3.67 -9.14
C ASP A 327 18.61 4.11 -10.51
N THR A 328 19.87 4.57 -10.58
CA THR A 328 20.52 5.00 -11.83
C THR A 328 20.68 3.86 -12.83
N SER A 329 20.79 2.63 -12.33
CA SER A 329 20.90 1.39 -13.10
C SER A 329 20.55 0.20 -12.20
N ALA A 330 20.52 -1.01 -12.78
CA ALA A 330 20.34 -2.25 -12.02
C ALA A 330 21.38 -2.47 -10.90
N THR A 331 22.56 -1.86 -11.01
CA THR A 331 23.63 -1.92 -10.01
C THR A 331 23.80 -0.60 -9.25
N GLY A 332 22.91 0.36 -9.50
CA GLY A 332 22.99 1.71 -8.96
C GLY A 332 22.48 1.88 -7.51
N TYR A 333 22.06 0.82 -6.86
CA TYR A 333 21.49 0.80 -5.50
C TYR A 333 22.44 1.26 -4.40
N ALA A 334 23.72 1.46 -4.69
CA ALA A 334 24.71 2.03 -3.78
C ALA A 334 24.93 3.55 -3.99
N GLN A 335 24.24 4.15 -4.93
CA GLN A 335 24.33 5.55 -5.30
C GLN A 335 23.00 6.27 -5.04
N ASN A 336 23.03 7.60 -5.05
CA ASN A 336 21.82 8.39 -5.03
C ASN A 336 20.95 8.06 -6.24
N GLY A 337 19.66 7.85 -5.97
CA GLY A 337 18.66 7.59 -6.99
C GLY A 337 17.87 8.84 -7.35
N TYR A 338 16.72 8.63 -7.97
CA TYR A 338 15.80 9.70 -8.29
C TYR A 338 14.35 9.24 -8.26
N VAL A 339 13.46 10.23 -8.19
CA VAL A 339 12.04 10.06 -8.43
C VAL A 339 11.67 10.82 -9.69
N PHE A 340 11.02 10.14 -10.64
CA PHE A 340 10.40 10.78 -11.78
C PHE A 340 8.95 11.09 -11.42
N ARG A 341 8.55 12.35 -11.62
CA ARG A 341 7.17 12.83 -11.49
C ARG A 341 6.56 12.99 -12.87
N TYR A 342 5.42 12.38 -13.09
CA TYR A 342 4.69 12.41 -14.37
C TYR A 342 3.31 13.02 -14.16
N ASP A 343 2.78 13.64 -15.22
CA ASP A 343 1.37 13.90 -15.31
C ASP A 343 0.59 12.59 -15.61
N TRP A 344 -0.74 12.68 -15.52
CA TRP A 344 -1.61 11.53 -15.80
C TRP A 344 -1.53 11.02 -17.25
N THR A 345 -0.92 11.74 -18.17
CA THR A 345 -0.71 11.30 -19.56
C THR A 345 0.62 10.55 -19.75
N GLY A 346 1.36 10.31 -18.68
CA GLY A 346 2.66 9.66 -18.71
C GLY A 346 3.83 10.54 -19.18
N ARG A 347 3.63 11.86 -19.28
CA ARG A 347 4.71 12.81 -19.59
C ARG A 347 5.48 13.14 -18.33
N ILE A 348 6.79 13.08 -18.43
CA ILE A 348 7.66 13.53 -17.34
C ILE A 348 7.48 15.04 -17.12
N LYS A 349 7.21 15.42 -15.88
CA LYS A 349 7.18 16.81 -15.42
C LYS A 349 8.50 17.19 -14.79
N GLU A 350 9.12 16.25 -14.08
CA GLU A 350 10.27 16.52 -13.26
C GLU A 350 11.06 15.25 -12.93
N GLN A 351 12.39 15.40 -12.78
CA GLN A 351 13.28 14.46 -12.14
C GLN A 351 13.76 15.04 -10.81
N ILE A 352 13.55 14.34 -9.72
CA ILE A 352 13.90 14.74 -8.36
C ILE A 352 15.06 13.87 -7.90
N ASN A 353 16.20 14.47 -7.59
CA ASN A 353 17.34 13.76 -7.01
C ASN A 353 17.04 13.42 -5.55
N THR A 354 17.37 12.22 -5.13
CA THR A 354 17.08 11.68 -3.79
C THR A 354 18.34 11.16 -3.11
N GLY A 355 18.19 10.65 -1.90
CA GLY A 355 19.19 9.81 -1.27
C GLY A 355 19.37 8.46 -1.96
N VAL A 356 20.12 7.56 -1.31
CA VAL A 356 20.48 6.25 -1.87
C VAL A 356 19.28 5.30 -1.80
N HIS A 357 18.96 4.69 -2.94
CA HIS A 357 17.93 3.67 -3.11
C HIS A 357 16.54 4.15 -2.64
N PRO A 358 15.89 5.09 -3.35
CA PRO A 358 14.53 5.52 -3.04
C PRO A 358 13.56 4.35 -3.23
N PHE A 359 12.82 4.00 -2.16
CA PHE A 359 12.07 2.75 -2.06
C PHE A 359 10.62 2.93 -1.62
N GLY A 360 10.21 4.12 -1.21
CA GLY A 360 8.85 4.37 -0.77
C GLY A 360 8.43 5.84 -0.89
N LEU A 361 7.13 6.05 -1.00
CA LEU A 361 6.50 7.36 -1.17
C LEU A 361 5.35 7.51 -0.17
N ILE A 362 5.33 8.61 0.57
CA ILE A 362 4.24 8.95 1.49
C ILE A 362 3.73 10.34 1.12
N PHE A 363 2.53 10.43 0.57
CA PHE A 363 1.88 11.70 0.28
C PHE A 363 1.26 12.29 1.55
N ILE A 364 1.54 13.61 1.81
CA ILE A 364 1.16 14.31 3.04
C ILE A 364 0.54 15.67 2.77
#